data_4ffb8361289cd48a3a17d635f217c4a4
#
_entry.id   4ffb8361289cd48a3a17d635f217c4a4
#
_cell.length_a   1.000
_cell.length_b   1.000
_cell.length_c   1.000
_cell.angle_alpha   90.00
_cell.angle_beta   90.00
_cell.angle_gamma   90.00
#
_symmetry.space_group_name_H-M   'P 1'
#
loop_
_entity.id
_entity.type
_entity.pdbx_description
1 polymer ?
#
loop_
_entity_poly.entity_id
_entity_poly.type
_entity_poly.pdbx_seq_one_letter_code
_entity_poly.pdbx_strand_id
1 'polypeptide(L)'
;CAYDWCIVQDHLLQRAALVTQPRVSIAERSDIQARLRQAPTRSSKDFRLGKAFSSNFSADQYREAFDTIQAYIQAGDCYQVNLAQCFLADYSGDPWQAYRKLRTVAATPFSAYLSLENDAALMCLSPERFLSLHGHRVETSPIKGTRPRHANKQSDDLARKELCSSEKDRAENLMIVDLLRNDLGRSCVPGSIHVDRLFDVQSFSTVHHMISTITGELQSNRNAWDLLSESFPGG
;
A
#
# COMPACT_ATOMS: atom_id res chain seq x y z
N CYS A 1 11.98 -3.65 12.68
CA CYS A 1 13.28 -4.26 12.38
C CYS A 1 14.29 -3.19 11.99
N ALA A 2 15.55 -3.35 12.39
CA ALA A 2 16.67 -2.53 11.95
C ALA A 2 17.62 -3.41 11.14
N TYR A 3 18.07 -2.89 10.00
CA TYR A 3 18.96 -3.60 9.10
C TYR A 3 20.26 -2.82 8.92
N ASP A 4 21.37 -3.52 8.89
CA ASP A 4 22.70 -2.95 8.71
C ASP A 4 23.08 -2.79 7.23
N TRP A 5 22.38 -3.51 6.37
CA TRP A 5 22.57 -3.43 4.93
C TRP A 5 21.28 -3.77 4.18
N CYS A 6 21.21 -3.30 2.95
CA CYS A 6 20.15 -3.67 2.00
C CYS A 6 20.68 -3.73 0.57
N ILE A 7 19.94 -4.41 -0.31
CA ILE A 7 20.17 -4.38 -1.74
C ILE A 7 19.08 -3.49 -2.34
N VAL A 8 19.50 -2.49 -3.08
CA VAL A 8 18.61 -1.65 -3.90
C VAL A 8 18.76 -2.09 -5.34
N GLN A 9 17.67 -2.50 -5.96
CA GLN A 9 17.63 -2.89 -7.37
C GLN A 9 16.76 -1.91 -8.15
N ASP A 10 17.38 -1.25 -9.14
CA ASP A 10 16.70 -0.39 -10.09
C ASP A 10 16.47 -1.17 -11.38
N HIS A 11 15.22 -1.56 -11.62
CA HIS A 11 14.84 -2.33 -12.81
C HIS A 11 14.85 -1.48 -14.08
N LEU A 12 14.68 -0.17 -13.99
CA LEU A 12 14.69 0.73 -15.13
C LEU A 12 16.13 0.90 -15.64
N LEU A 13 17.06 1.18 -14.72
CA LEU A 13 18.48 1.34 -15.05
C LEU A 13 19.26 0.02 -15.09
N GLN A 14 18.63 -1.11 -14.82
CA GLN A 14 19.25 -2.45 -14.75
C GLN A 14 20.49 -2.46 -13.85
N ARG A 15 20.38 -1.83 -12.68
CA ARG A 15 21.46 -1.69 -11.69
C ARG A 15 21.04 -2.26 -10.35
N ALA A 16 22.00 -2.82 -9.63
CA ALA A 16 21.84 -3.21 -8.24
C ALA A 16 22.98 -2.62 -7.40
N ALA A 17 22.67 -2.16 -6.21
CA ALA A 17 23.63 -1.62 -5.26
C ALA A 17 23.47 -2.26 -3.89
N LEU A 18 24.57 -2.62 -3.26
CA LEU A 18 24.63 -2.97 -1.85
C LEU A 18 24.84 -1.68 -1.05
N VAL A 19 23.85 -1.31 -0.24
CA VAL A 19 23.91 -0.17 0.67
C VAL A 19 24.17 -0.69 2.08
N THR A 20 25.15 -0.12 2.79
CA THR A 20 25.52 -0.54 4.14
C THR A 20 25.54 0.66 5.08
N GLN A 21 25.18 0.44 6.35
CA GLN A 21 25.38 1.43 7.41
C GLN A 21 26.90 1.68 7.64
N PRO A 22 27.30 2.88 8.09
CA PRO A 22 28.72 3.19 8.34
C PRO A 22 29.41 2.24 9.33
N ARG A 23 28.66 1.60 10.23
CA ARG A 23 29.18 0.63 11.21
C ARG A 23 29.54 -0.73 10.62
N VAL A 24 29.14 -1.03 9.39
CA VAL A 24 29.49 -2.27 8.69
C VAL A 24 30.92 -2.18 8.21
N SER A 25 31.80 -3.07 8.73
CA SER A 25 33.20 -3.12 8.35
C SER A 25 33.42 -3.53 6.90
N ILE A 26 34.62 -3.24 6.36
CA ILE A 26 35.03 -3.64 5.01
C ILE A 26 35.00 -5.18 4.87
N ALA A 27 35.42 -5.91 5.91
CA ALA A 27 35.44 -7.38 5.92
C ALA A 27 34.00 -7.95 5.81
N GLU A 28 33.09 -7.44 6.64
CA GLU A 28 31.66 -7.83 6.59
C GLU A 28 31.04 -7.51 5.25
N ARG A 29 31.34 -6.34 4.67
CA ARG A 29 30.86 -5.97 3.34
C ARG A 29 31.34 -6.96 2.26
N SER A 30 32.62 -7.38 2.35
CA SER A 30 33.19 -8.36 1.43
C SER A 30 32.52 -9.73 1.58
N ASP A 31 32.24 -10.16 2.80
CA ASP A 31 31.51 -11.41 3.09
C ASP A 31 30.09 -11.37 2.51
N ILE A 32 29.35 -10.28 2.75
CA ILE A 32 28.00 -10.07 2.17
C ILE A 32 28.06 -10.18 0.65
N GLN A 33 29.03 -9.52 0.00
CA GLN A 33 29.17 -9.57 -1.45
C GLN A 33 29.49 -10.99 -1.95
N ALA A 34 30.35 -11.73 -1.23
CA ALA A 34 30.66 -13.12 -1.58
C ALA A 34 29.42 -14.02 -1.49
N ARG A 35 28.63 -13.88 -0.43
CA ARG A 35 27.36 -14.60 -0.24
C ARG A 35 26.34 -14.27 -1.32
N LEU A 36 26.22 -13.02 -1.75
CA LEU A 36 25.30 -12.59 -2.81
C LEU A 36 25.67 -13.15 -4.20
N ARG A 37 26.96 -13.49 -4.43
CA ARG A 37 27.41 -14.13 -5.67
C ARG A 37 27.16 -15.65 -5.71
N GLN A 38 26.84 -16.25 -4.57
CA GLN A 38 26.54 -17.67 -4.50
C GLN A 38 25.11 -17.93 -4.98
N ALA A 39 24.92 -19.00 -5.74
CA ALA A 39 23.57 -19.44 -6.13
C ALA A 39 22.77 -19.82 -4.87
N PRO A 40 21.49 -19.49 -4.81
CA PRO A 40 20.66 -19.86 -3.66
C PRO A 40 20.60 -21.38 -3.50
N THR A 41 21.02 -21.88 -2.33
CA THR A 41 21.02 -23.30 -1.98
C THR A 41 19.65 -23.81 -1.49
N ARG A 42 18.69 -22.93 -1.29
CA ARG A 42 17.36 -23.31 -0.76
C ARG A 42 16.49 -23.88 -1.86
N SER A 43 16.19 -25.18 -1.79
CA SER A 43 15.06 -25.78 -2.48
C SER A 43 13.78 -25.25 -1.80
N SER A 44 13.08 -24.34 -2.47
CA SER A 44 11.79 -23.86 -1.97
C SER A 44 10.72 -24.90 -2.29
N LYS A 45 9.94 -25.30 -1.28
CA LYS A 45 8.75 -26.14 -1.49
C LYS A 45 7.65 -25.32 -2.18
N ASP A 46 6.98 -25.91 -3.16
CA ASP A 46 5.84 -25.27 -3.82
C ASP A 46 4.76 -24.90 -2.80
N PHE A 47 4.25 -23.67 -2.91
CA PHE A 47 3.13 -23.22 -2.09
C PHE A 47 1.83 -23.83 -2.59
N ARG A 48 1.04 -24.35 -1.66
CA ARG A 48 -0.30 -24.93 -1.92
C ARG A 48 -1.27 -24.57 -0.81
N LEU A 49 -2.48 -24.17 -1.16
CA LEU A 49 -3.59 -24.05 -0.23
C LEU A 49 -4.14 -25.45 0.07
N GLY A 50 -4.37 -25.75 1.35
CA GLY A 50 -4.89 -27.03 1.80
C GLY A 50 -6.40 -27.17 1.59
N LYS A 51 -7.15 -26.08 1.77
CA LYS A 51 -8.61 -26.01 1.66
C LYS A 51 -9.04 -24.65 1.11
N ALA A 52 -10.35 -24.52 0.81
CA ALA A 52 -10.95 -23.23 0.52
C ALA A 52 -10.86 -22.28 1.72
N PHE A 53 -10.87 -21.00 1.45
CA PHE A 53 -10.90 -19.96 2.49
C PHE A 53 -12.20 -20.05 3.30
N SER A 54 -12.10 -19.92 4.62
CA SER A 54 -13.22 -19.68 5.52
C SER A 54 -13.20 -18.25 6.02
N SER A 55 -14.37 -17.64 6.14
CA SER A 55 -14.53 -16.28 6.64
C SER A 55 -14.83 -16.28 8.14
N ASN A 56 -14.43 -15.20 8.83
CA ASN A 56 -14.84 -14.92 10.22
C ASN A 56 -16.28 -14.39 10.34
N PHE A 57 -16.92 -14.02 9.22
CA PHE A 57 -18.33 -13.65 9.14
C PHE A 57 -19.11 -14.70 8.35
N SER A 58 -20.31 -15.03 8.80
CA SER A 58 -21.32 -15.60 7.92
C SER A 58 -21.90 -14.52 7.00
N ALA A 59 -22.58 -14.93 5.92
CA ALA A 59 -23.24 -13.97 5.02
C ALA A 59 -24.30 -13.12 5.76
N ASP A 60 -25.01 -13.71 6.71
CA ASP A 60 -26.04 -12.99 7.47
C ASP A 60 -25.43 -12.01 8.47
N GLN A 61 -24.39 -12.41 9.20
CA GLN A 61 -23.65 -11.50 10.09
C GLN A 61 -23.03 -10.31 9.32
N TYR A 62 -22.50 -10.56 8.13
CA TYR A 62 -21.97 -9.47 7.30
C TYR A 62 -23.08 -8.50 6.86
N ARG A 63 -24.24 -9.03 6.47
CA ARG A 63 -25.41 -8.21 6.09
C ARG A 63 -25.92 -7.36 7.24
N GLU A 64 -26.06 -7.96 8.43
CA GLU A 64 -26.48 -7.25 9.65
C GLU A 64 -25.52 -6.09 10.00
N ALA A 65 -24.20 -6.35 9.96
CA ALA A 65 -23.18 -5.32 10.19
C ALA A 65 -23.27 -4.21 9.13
N PHE A 66 -23.46 -4.56 7.86
CA PHE A 66 -23.63 -3.60 6.77
C PHE A 66 -24.87 -2.73 6.96
N ASP A 67 -26.04 -3.33 7.30
CA ASP A 67 -27.28 -2.60 7.52
C ASP A 67 -27.16 -1.63 8.72
N THR A 68 -26.46 -2.05 9.77
CA THR A 68 -26.16 -1.21 10.94
C THR A 68 -25.30 0.00 10.54
N ILE A 69 -24.26 -0.21 9.74
CA ILE A 69 -23.40 0.88 9.23
C ILE A 69 -24.23 1.84 8.37
N GLN A 70 -25.09 1.33 7.50
CA GLN A 70 -25.96 2.17 6.68
C GLN A 70 -26.89 3.05 7.54
N ALA A 71 -27.42 2.52 8.63
CA ALA A 71 -28.23 3.28 9.57
C ALA A 71 -27.43 4.42 10.23
N TYR A 72 -26.18 4.17 10.66
CA TYR A 72 -25.30 5.22 11.20
C TYR A 72 -24.97 6.31 10.18
N ILE A 73 -24.70 5.93 8.93
CA ILE A 73 -24.44 6.91 7.85
C ILE A 73 -25.69 7.77 7.59
N GLN A 74 -26.89 7.17 7.56
CA GLN A 74 -28.14 7.89 7.37
C GLN A 74 -28.48 8.82 8.55
N ALA A 75 -28.13 8.41 9.77
CA ALA A 75 -28.30 9.23 10.96
C ALA A 75 -27.29 10.40 11.05
N GLY A 76 -26.22 10.36 10.24
CA GLY A 76 -25.15 11.36 10.28
C GLY A 76 -24.10 11.10 11.37
N ASP A 77 -24.12 9.92 11.99
CA ASP A 77 -23.16 9.54 13.05
C ASP A 77 -21.76 9.29 12.48
N CYS A 78 -21.69 8.89 11.21
CA CYS A 78 -20.43 8.72 10.47
C CYS A 78 -20.65 8.96 8.98
N TYR A 79 -19.56 9.23 8.25
CA TYR A 79 -19.58 9.43 6.79
C TYR A 79 -19.12 8.18 6.04
N GLN A 80 -18.24 7.40 6.66
CA GLN A 80 -17.67 6.18 6.08
C GLN A 80 -17.26 5.22 7.20
N VAL A 81 -17.38 3.92 6.93
CA VAL A 81 -16.86 2.85 7.79
C VAL A 81 -16.17 1.80 6.91
N ASN A 82 -14.98 1.39 7.30
CA ASN A 82 -14.26 0.29 6.70
C ASN A 82 -14.64 -1.02 7.41
N LEU A 83 -15.59 -1.77 6.85
CA LEU A 83 -15.98 -3.09 7.37
C LEU A 83 -14.98 -4.14 6.88
N ALA A 84 -14.09 -4.58 7.77
CA ALA A 84 -13.08 -5.59 7.45
C ALA A 84 -13.58 -7.01 7.69
N GLN A 85 -13.18 -7.91 6.81
CA GLN A 85 -13.46 -9.35 6.88
C GLN A 85 -12.16 -10.12 6.81
N CYS A 86 -12.00 -11.14 7.66
CA CYS A 86 -10.84 -12.01 7.68
C CYS A 86 -11.15 -13.33 7.00
N PHE A 87 -10.28 -13.74 6.07
CA PHE A 87 -10.35 -15.06 5.43
C PHE A 87 -9.16 -15.90 5.85
N LEU A 88 -9.43 -17.14 6.26
CA LEU A 88 -8.43 -18.08 6.74
C LEU A 88 -8.40 -19.33 5.85
N ALA A 89 -7.22 -19.83 5.57
CA ALA A 89 -7.00 -21.11 4.90
C ALA A 89 -5.71 -21.76 5.38
N ASP A 90 -5.71 -23.08 5.49
CA ASP A 90 -4.49 -23.85 5.71
C ASP A 90 -3.62 -23.83 4.44
N TYR A 91 -2.32 -23.80 4.62
CA TYR A 91 -1.38 -23.89 3.50
C TYR A 91 -0.19 -24.81 3.83
N SER A 92 0.52 -25.19 2.78
CA SER A 92 1.82 -25.90 2.88
C SER A 92 2.81 -25.30 1.89
N GLY A 93 4.10 -25.50 2.17
CA GLY A 93 5.17 -24.98 1.32
C GLY A 93 5.68 -23.60 1.75
N ASP A 94 6.38 -22.91 0.86
CA ASP A 94 7.08 -21.68 1.14
C ASP A 94 6.21 -20.45 0.78
N PRO A 95 5.82 -19.59 1.76
CA PRO A 95 5.06 -18.36 1.52
C PRO A 95 5.71 -17.41 0.51
N TRP A 96 7.04 -17.42 0.41
CA TRP A 96 7.76 -16.63 -0.59
C TRP A 96 7.36 -16.99 -2.03
N GLN A 97 7.05 -18.27 -2.30
CA GLN A 97 6.59 -18.70 -3.62
C GLN A 97 5.18 -18.16 -3.93
N ALA A 98 4.31 -18.09 -2.92
CA ALA A 98 3.00 -17.44 -3.06
C ALA A 98 3.17 -15.95 -3.41
N TYR A 99 3.98 -15.23 -2.63
CA TYR A 99 4.25 -13.81 -2.87
C TYR A 99 4.81 -13.55 -4.27
N ARG A 100 5.78 -14.36 -4.73
CA ARG A 100 6.34 -14.24 -6.08
C ARG A 100 5.29 -14.38 -7.18
N LYS A 101 4.39 -15.37 -7.06
CA LYS A 101 3.29 -15.58 -8.00
C LYS A 101 2.28 -14.41 -7.95
N LEU A 102 1.87 -14.00 -6.77
CA LEU A 102 0.93 -12.89 -6.59
C LEU A 102 1.48 -11.58 -7.16
N ARG A 103 2.75 -11.30 -6.93
CA ARG A 103 3.42 -10.10 -7.45
C ARG A 103 3.46 -10.03 -8.98
N THR A 104 3.47 -11.18 -9.69
CA THR A 104 3.40 -11.18 -11.16
C THR A 104 2.02 -10.81 -11.70
N VAL A 105 0.97 -11.10 -10.93
CA VAL A 105 -0.43 -10.80 -11.30
C VAL A 105 -0.84 -9.39 -10.82
N ALA A 106 -0.45 -9.06 -9.59
CA ALA A 106 -0.72 -7.76 -8.98
C ALA A 106 0.60 -6.97 -8.86
N ALA A 107 1.06 -6.41 -9.97
CA ALA A 107 2.28 -5.58 -10.02
C ALA A 107 2.02 -4.21 -9.41
N THR A 108 1.88 -4.14 -8.07
CA THR A 108 1.57 -2.93 -7.32
C THR A 108 2.83 -2.25 -6.79
N PRO A 109 2.88 -0.90 -6.76
CA PRO A 109 4.11 -0.16 -6.43
C PRO A 109 4.54 -0.29 -4.96
N PHE A 110 3.62 -0.62 -4.04
CA PHE A 110 3.90 -0.73 -2.60
C PHE A 110 3.79 -2.17 -2.11
N SER A 111 4.28 -3.11 -2.92
CA SER A 111 4.36 -4.52 -2.54
C SER A 111 5.51 -4.76 -1.58
N ALA A 112 5.28 -5.57 -0.55
CA ALA A 112 6.28 -5.96 0.43
C ALA A 112 6.11 -7.41 0.88
N TYR A 113 7.22 -8.06 1.19
CA TYR A 113 7.29 -9.34 1.86
C TYR A 113 8.18 -9.20 3.09
N LEU A 114 7.64 -9.45 4.27
CA LEU A 114 8.39 -9.46 5.51
C LEU A 114 8.38 -10.87 6.09
N SER A 115 9.57 -11.44 6.25
CA SER A 115 9.76 -12.66 7.03
C SER A 115 9.76 -12.30 8.51
N LEU A 116 8.91 -12.95 9.27
CA LEU A 116 8.76 -12.75 10.71
C LEU A 116 9.32 -13.95 11.46
N GLU A 117 9.30 -13.91 12.78
CA GLU A 117 9.67 -15.03 13.63
C GLU A 117 8.68 -16.21 13.47
N ASN A 118 9.11 -17.40 13.86
CA ASN A 118 8.30 -18.64 13.82
C ASN A 118 7.75 -19.00 12.43
N ASP A 119 8.57 -18.81 11.39
CA ASP A 119 8.20 -19.06 9.98
C ASP A 119 6.96 -18.29 9.48
N ALA A 120 6.54 -17.27 10.21
CA ALA A 120 5.48 -16.39 9.77
C ALA A 120 5.97 -15.40 8.70
N ALA A 121 5.07 -14.96 7.85
CA ALA A 121 5.34 -13.92 6.86
C ALA A 121 4.15 -12.97 6.68
N LEU A 122 4.45 -11.71 6.42
CA LEU A 122 3.47 -10.73 6.00
C LEU A 122 3.69 -10.41 4.53
N MET A 123 2.64 -10.50 3.73
CA MET A 123 2.64 -10.15 2.31
C MET A 123 1.70 -8.97 2.08
N CYS A 124 2.23 -7.91 1.51
CA CYS A 124 1.47 -6.73 1.10
C CYS A 124 1.54 -6.56 -0.41
N LEU A 125 0.41 -6.31 -1.04
CA LEU A 125 0.29 -6.03 -2.47
C LEU A 125 -0.57 -4.77 -2.65
N SER A 126 -0.13 -3.66 -2.04
CA SER A 126 -0.87 -2.42 -2.03
C SER A 126 -0.57 -1.56 -3.27
N PRO A 127 -1.59 -1.06 -3.95
CA PRO A 127 -1.43 -0.05 -4.99
C PRO A 127 -1.29 1.37 -4.40
N GLU A 128 -1.65 1.57 -3.14
CA GLU A 128 -1.85 2.87 -2.52
C GLU A 128 -0.72 3.25 -1.57
N ARG A 129 -0.31 4.51 -1.65
CA ARG A 129 0.65 5.10 -0.71
C ARG A 129 -0.12 5.70 0.46
N PHE A 130 0.03 5.11 1.65
CA PHE A 130 -0.52 5.69 2.86
C PHE A 130 0.25 6.94 3.25
N LEU A 131 1.53 6.80 3.61
CA LEU A 131 2.40 7.89 4.02
C LEU A 131 3.81 7.72 3.43
N SER A 132 4.45 8.83 3.12
CA SER A 132 5.87 8.92 2.82
C SER A 132 6.45 10.10 3.61
N LEU A 133 7.58 9.86 4.26
CA LEU A 133 8.36 10.90 4.93
C LEU A 133 9.78 10.90 4.36
N HIS A 134 10.19 12.02 3.79
CA HIS A 134 11.55 12.23 3.29
C HIS A 134 12.11 13.53 3.83
N GLY A 135 13.07 13.44 4.75
CA GLY A 135 13.44 14.58 5.59
C GLY A 135 12.26 15.05 6.41
N HIS A 136 11.81 16.28 6.18
CA HIS A 136 10.59 16.85 6.78
C HIS A 136 9.39 16.82 5.83
N ARG A 137 9.57 16.47 4.55
CA ARG A 137 8.47 16.42 3.58
C ARG A 137 7.63 15.18 3.80
N VAL A 138 6.37 15.39 4.12
CA VAL A 138 5.33 14.37 4.21
C VAL A 138 4.54 14.34 2.90
N GLU A 139 4.15 13.14 2.45
CA GLU A 139 3.27 12.95 1.30
C GLU A 139 2.31 11.79 1.56
N THR A 140 1.05 11.96 1.16
CA THR A 140 0.04 10.89 1.09
C THR A 140 -0.67 10.96 -0.26
N SER A 141 -1.08 9.80 -0.80
CA SER A 141 -1.66 9.74 -2.14
C SER A 141 -2.84 8.78 -2.18
N PRO A 142 -4.02 9.20 -1.67
CA PRO A 142 -5.21 8.36 -1.66
C PRO A 142 -5.72 8.05 -3.06
N ILE A 143 -6.22 6.82 -3.23
CA ILE A 143 -6.85 6.33 -4.46
C ILE A 143 -8.34 6.13 -4.18
N LYS A 144 -9.20 6.82 -4.91
CA LYS A 144 -10.63 6.55 -4.94
C LYS A 144 -11.11 6.64 -6.40
N GLY A 145 -11.87 5.64 -6.79
CA GLY A 145 -12.28 5.49 -8.19
C GLY A 145 -11.27 4.71 -9.04
N THR A 146 -11.77 3.66 -9.67
CA THR A 146 -10.98 2.75 -10.50
C THR A 146 -11.80 2.30 -11.71
N ARG A 147 -11.15 2.22 -12.87
CA ARG A 147 -11.70 1.60 -14.09
C ARG A 147 -10.68 0.62 -14.67
N PRO A 148 -11.13 -0.50 -15.25
CA PRO A 148 -10.22 -1.44 -15.90
C PRO A 148 -9.58 -0.82 -17.14
N ARG A 149 -8.39 -1.31 -17.49
CA ARG A 149 -7.76 -1.05 -18.77
C ARG A 149 -8.38 -1.92 -19.86
N HIS A 150 -8.48 -1.41 -21.06
CA HIS A 150 -8.97 -2.14 -22.21
C HIS A 150 -7.91 -2.24 -23.29
N ALA A 151 -7.87 -3.40 -23.99
CA ALA A 151 -6.96 -3.61 -25.13
C ALA A 151 -7.34 -2.68 -26.32
N ASN A 152 -8.61 -2.38 -26.49
CA ASN A 152 -9.09 -1.42 -27.49
C ASN A 152 -8.88 0.00 -26.97
N LYS A 153 -8.13 0.83 -27.72
CA LYS A 153 -7.80 2.19 -27.33
C LYS A 153 -9.01 3.09 -27.11
N GLN A 154 -10.06 2.97 -27.95
CA GLN A 154 -11.26 3.80 -27.78
C GLN A 154 -11.98 3.48 -26.48
N SER A 155 -12.15 2.18 -26.15
CA SER A 155 -12.74 1.73 -24.90
C SER A 155 -11.89 2.14 -23.69
N ASP A 156 -10.57 2.09 -23.81
CA ASP A 156 -9.63 2.51 -22.76
C ASP A 156 -9.73 4.02 -22.48
N ASP A 157 -9.75 4.83 -23.54
CA ASP A 157 -9.92 6.29 -23.45
C ASP A 157 -11.31 6.67 -22.89
N LEU A 158 -12.37 5.91 -23.23
CA LEU A 158 -13.71 6.10 -22.66
C LEU A 158 -13.75 5.80 -21.16
N ALA A 159 -13.18 4.66 -20.73
CA ALA A 159 -13.11 4.30 -19.31
C ALA A 159 -12.34 5.37 -18.50
N ARG A 160 -11.24 5.88 -19.06
CA ARG A 160 -10.48 6.97 -18.43
C ARG A 160 -11.29 8.27 -18.33
N LYS A 161 -12.01 8.65 -19.39
CA LYS A 161 -12.85 9.86 -19.40
C LYS A 161 -14.03 9.73 -18.44
N GLU A 162 -14.68 8.57 -18.40
CA GLU A 162 -15.75 8.27 -17.45
C GLU A 162 -15.27 8.45 -16.01
N LEU A 163 -14.10 7.90 -15.67
CA LEU A 163 -13.51 8.10 -14.35
C LEU A 163 -13.24 9.57 -14.05
N CYS A 164 -12.67 10.33 -14.98
CA CYS A 164 -12.42 11.76 -14.81
C CYS A 164 -13.70 12.57 -14.53
N SER A 165 -14.84 12.18 -15.13
CA SER A 165 -16.13 12.90 -15.03
C SER A 165 -17.05 12.34 -13.95
N SER A 166 -16.70 11.24 -13.28
CA SER A 166 -17.51 10.61 -12.26
C SER A 166 -17.66 11.50 -11.03
N GLU A 167 -18.83 12.08 -10.83
CA GLU A 167 -19.15 12.92 -9.68
C GLU A 167 -19.02 12.12 -8.37
N LYS A 168 -19.48 10.86 -8.37
CA LYS A 168 -19.38 9.96 -7.23
C LYS A 168 -17.91 9.75 -6.82
N ASP A 169 -17.05 9.34 -7.76
CA ASP A 169 -15.63 9.05 -7.46
C ASP A 169 -14.89 10.31 -7.02
N ARG A 170 -15.22 11.47 -7.59
CA ARG A 170 -14.67 12.77 -7.19
C ARG A 170 -15.13 13.18 -5.78
N ALA A 171 -16.41 13.00 -5.45
CA ALA A 171 -16.92 13.32 -4.12
C ALA A 171 -16.28 12.44 -3.03
N GLU A 172 -16.16 11.13 -3.30
CA GLU A 172 -15.49 10.19 -2.41
C GLU A 172 -14.00 10.55 -2.24
N ASN A 173 -13.29 10.85 -3.32
CA ASN A 173 -11.89 11.26 -3.28
C ASN A 173 -11.71 12.57 -2.50
N LEU A 174 -12.57 13.57 -2.70
CA LEU A 174 -12.52 14.83 -1.99
C LEU A 174 -12.71 14.65 -0.48
N MET A 175 -13.65 13.80 -0.08
CA MET A 175 -13.88 13.49 1.33
C MET A 175 -12.63 12.90 2.00
N ILE A 176 -11.95 11.98 1.31
CA ILE A 176 -10.71 11.38 1.84
C ILE A 176 -9.55 12.38 1.82
N VAL A 177 -9.46 13.25 0.83
CA VAL A 177 -8.47 14.35 0.82
C VAL A 177 -8.65 15.25 2.04
N ASP A 178 -9.88 15.63 2.38
CA ASP A 178 -10.14 16.48 3.56
C ASP A 178 -9.82 15.75 4.87
N LEU A 179 -10.16 14.47 4.99
CA LEU A 179 -9.78 13.64 6.13
C LEU A 179 -8.26 13.59 6.31
N LEU A 180 -7.52 13.27 5.26
CA LEU A 180 -6.06 13.17 5.32
C LEU A 180 -5.38 14.53 5.56
N ARG A 181 -5.95 15.63 5.05
CA ARG A 181 -5.47 16.97 5.39
C ARG A 181 -5.63 17.26 6.88
N ASN A 182 -6.76 16.87 7.48
CA ASN A 182 -6.97 17.00 8.92
C ASN A 182 -5.97 16.13 9.71
N ASP A 183 -5.74 14.88 9.29
CA ASP A 183 -4.80 13.99 9.97
C ASP A 183 -3.36 14.51 9.91
N LEU A 184 -2.90 14.93 8.73
CA LEU A 184 -1.59 15.57 8.57
C LEU A 184 -1.47 16.86 9.38
N GLY A 185 -2.60 17.59 9.57
CA GLY A 185 -2.65 18.84 10.35
C GLY A 185 -2.21 18.70 11.80
N ARG A 186 -2.29 17.49 12.35
CA ARG A 186 -1.86 17.20 13.74
C ARG A 186 -0.34 17.17 13.89
N SER A 187 0.36 16.73 12.84
CA SER A 187 1.81 16.51 12.86
C SER A 187 2.60 17.49 11.99
N CYS A 188 1.96 18.13 11.01
CA CYS A 188 2.62 19.05 10.09
C CYS A 188 2.59 20.50 10.57
N VAL A 189 3.50 21.31 10.07
CA VAL A 189 3.58 22.75 10.33
C VAL A 189 2.27 23.42 9.85
N PRO A 190 1.61 24.25 10.67
CA PRO A 190 0.42 24.97 10.25
C PRO A 190 0.63 25.78 8.96
N GLY A 191 -0.26 25.59 7.98
CA GLY A 191 -0.16 26.27 6.69
C GLY A 191 0.76 25.59 5.65
N SER A 192 1.46 24.49 6.01
CA SER A 192 2.33 23.77 5.07
C SER A 192 1.61 22.71 4.24
N ILE A 193 0.34 22.41 4.55
CA ILE A 193 -0.39 21.34 3.88
C ILE A 193 -0.98 21.86 2.57
N HIS A 194 -0.60 21.21 1.49
CA HIS A 194 -1.05 21.54 0.14
C HIS A 194 -1.62 20.30 -0.56
N VAL A 195 -2.60 20.50 -1.43
CA VAL A 195 -3.08 19.48 -2.37
C VAL A 195 -2.37 19.74 -3.70
N ASP A 196 -1.26 19.03 -3.93
CA ASP A 196 -0.43 19.23 -5.12
C ASP A 196 -1.16 18.74 -6.39
N ARG A 197 -1.97 17.68 -6.27
CA ARG A 197 -2.81 17.13 -7.34
C ARG A 197 -4.16 16.72 -6.76
N LEU A 198 -5.22 17.10 -7.46
CA LEU A 198 -6.58 16.74 -7.10
C LEU A 198 -7.24 16.02 -8.29
N PHE A 199 -7.79 14.82 -8.06
CA PHE A 199 -8.50 14.02 -9.08
C PHE A 199 -7.65 13.66 -10.31
N ASP A 200 -6.34 13.44 -10.14
CA ASP A 200 -5.45 13.06 -11.23
C ASP A 200 -5.70 11.60 -11.63
N VAL A 201 -6.09 11.36 -12.90
CA VAL A 201 -6.33 10.00 -13.39
C VAL A 201 -5.07 9.45 -14.01
N GLN A 202 -4.45 8.51 -13.31
CA GLN A 202 -3.24 7.81 -13.73
C GLN A 202 -3.57 6.43 -14.27
N SER A 203 -2.85 6.05 -15.36
CA SER A 203 -3.01 4.76 -16.02
C SER A 203 -1.89 3.82 -15.63
N PHE A 204 -2.26 2.68 -15.09
CA PHE A 204 -1.36 1.57 -14.76
C PHE A 204 -1.53 0.43 -15.76
N SER A 205 -0.83 -0.67 -15.59
CA SER A 205 -0.86 -1.81 -16.52
C SER A 205 -2.26 -2.43 -16.66
N THR A 206 -3.03 -2.49 -15.59
CA THR A 206 -4.33 -3.18 -15.51
C THR A 206 -5.52 -2.27 -15.25
N VAL A 207 -5.29 -1.07 -14.72
CA VAL A 207 -6.34 -0.16 -14.27
C VAL A 207 -5.99 1.32 -14.52
N HIS A 208 -7.03 2.15 -14.57
CA HIS A 208 -6.94 3.60 -14.34
C HIS A 208 -7.36 3.88 -12.90
N HIS A 209 -6.60 4.69 -12.17
CA HIS A 209 -6.92 5.14 -10.82
C HIS A 209 -7.07 6.66 -10.77
N MET A 210 -8.05 7.14 -9.99
CA MET A 210 -8.14 8.55 -9.60
C MET A 210 -7.38 8.76 -8.30
N ILE A 211 -6.29 9.53 -8.36
CA ILE A 211 -5.34 9.75 -7.27
C ILE A 211 -5.29 11.23 -6.96
N SER A 212 -5.34 11.56 -5.68
CA SER A 212 -4.97 12.90 -5.22
C SER A 212 -3.65 12.82 -4.46
N THR A 213 -2.89 13.91 -4.44
CA THR A 213 -1.61 13.98 -3.73
C THR A 213 -1.64 15.15 -2.77
N ILE A 214 -1.42 14.88 -1.50
CA ILE A 214 -1.37 15.85 -0.42
C ILE A 214 0.04 15.84 0.15
N THR A 215 0.61 17.01 0.33
CA THR A 215 1.94 17.18 0.91
C THR A 215 1.89 18.11 2.12
N GLY A 216 2.90 18.00 2.98
CA GLY A 216 3.07 18.86 4.14
C GLY A 216 4.51 18.82 4.64
N GLU A 217 4.81 19.67 5.60
CA GLU A 217 6.10 19.71 6.29
C GLU A 217 5.93 19.24 7.73
N LEU A 218 6.63 18.16 8.13
CA LEU A 218 6.60 17.63 9.49
C LEU A 218 7.20 18.66 10.45
N GLN A 219 6.53 18.91 11.59
CA GLN A 219 7.05 19.78 12.64
C GLN A 219 8.40 19.24 13.17
N SER A 220 9.30 20.15 13.54
CA SER A 220 10.66 19.81 13.98
C SER A 220 10.72 19.00 15.28
N ASN A 221 9.68 19.07 16.10
CA ASN A 221 9.51 18.31 17.34
C ASN A 221 8.76 16.99 17.16
N ARG A 222 8.41 16.61 15.92
CA ARG A 222 7.72 15.38 15.56
C ARG A 222 8.63 14.45 14.77
N ASN A 223 8.34 13.17 14.82
CA ASN A 223 9.06 12.13 14.10
C ASN A 223 8.10 11.22 13.30
N ALA A 224 8.65 10.21 12.61
CA ALA A 224 7.85 9.31 11.77
C ALA A 224 6.79 8.50 12.55
N TRP A 225 7.06 8.21 13.81
CA TRP A 225 6.14 7.45 14.67
C TRP A 225 4.96 8.33 15.13
N ASP A 226 5.22 9.59 15.43
CA ASP A 226 4.17 10.57 15.74
C ASP A 226 3.25 10.73 14.53
N LEU A 227 3.84 10.94 13.33
CA LEU A 227 3.08 11.05 12.09
C LEU A 227 2.21 9.80 11.83
N LEU A 228 2.77 8.61 12.00
CA LEU A 228 2.04 7.36 11.79
C LEU A 228 0.90 7.21 12.79
N SER A 229 1.13 7.44 14.08
CA SER A 229 0.13 7.25 15.13
C SER A 229 -1.04 8.24 15.03
N GLU A 230 -0.78 9.45 14.54
CA GLU A 230 -1.79 10.49 14.39
C GLU A 230 -2.57 10.41 13.06
N SER A 231 -2.02 9.70 12.07
CA SER A 231 -2.66 9.50 10.76
C SER A 231 -3.32 8.13 10.59
N PHE A 232 -3.07 7.16 11.49
CA PHE A 232 -3.63 5.81 11.39
C PHE A 232 -4.90 5.67 12.24
N PRO A 233 -5.95 4.95 11.72
CA PRO A 233 -6.07 4.42 10.37
C PRO A 233 -6.35 5.52 9.34
N GLY A 234 -5.80 5.34 8.13
CA GLY A 234 -6.18 6.16 6.99
C GLY A 234 -7.61 5.90 6.54
N GLY A 235 -8.22 6.84 5.86
CA GLY A 235 -9.60 6.77 5.38
C GLY A 235 -9.85 5.77 4.25
#